data_4a033976e7f85f370687003a8a651951
#
_entry.id   4a033976e7f85f370687003a8a651951
#
_cell.length_a   1.000
_cell.length_b   1.000
_cell.length_c   1.000
_cell.angle_alpha   90.00
_cell.angle_beta   90.00
_cell.angle_gamma   90.00
#
_symmetry.space_group_name_H-M   'P 1'
#
loop_
_entity.id
_entity.type
_entity.pdbx_description
1 polymer ?
#
loop_
_entity_poly.entity_id
_entity_poly.type
_entity_poly.pdbx_seq_one_letter_code
_entity_poly.pdbx_strand_id
1 'polypeptide(L)'
;MIDNYEHYITKNIKAFYKRRLFSPIVYIILLTVLWFAFSLGDILSPIHIDDSVSFEAAYKDSDRYVKTTLKKLYFTGYTMKDGNDIKGYYYYCMRDEHCSIVLLAPSTCEEGLPSIDKLTVVGKIVKGKGTYTQFVNKLSKDLSWDSKGLSDTITGCYLNEPEYLSLIHISE
;
A
#
# COMPACT_ATOMS: atom_id res chain seq x y z
N MET A 1 -2.30 -52.57 42.98
CA MET A 1 -2.91 -52.72 41.64
C MET A 1 -3.71 -51.49 41.17
N ILE A 2 -4.17 -50.66 42.09
CA ILE A 2 -4.96 -49.44 41.79
C ILE A 2 -4.10 -48.30 41.25
N ASP A 3 -2.87 -48.10 41.76
CA ASP A 3 -1.99 -47.03 41.36
C ASP A 3 -1.58 -47.04 39.88
N ASN A 4 -1.47 -48.21 39.28
CA ASN A 4 -1.12 -48.35 37.86
C ASN A 4 -2.28 -47.92 36.92
N TYR A 5 -3.54 -48.05 37.37
CA TYR A 5 -4.71 -47.68 36.59
C TYR A 5 -4.91 -46.15 36.55
N GLU A 6 -4.73 -45.49 37.67
CA GLU A 6 -4.81 -44.01 37.72
C GLU A 6 -3.76 -43.37 36.87
N HIS A 7 -2.52 -43.92 36.87
CA HIS A 7 -1.42 -43.40 36.05
C HIS A 7 -1.69 -43.57 34.54
N TYR A 8 -2.32 -44.68 34.15
CA TYR A 8 -2.68 -44.94 32.74
C TYR A 8 -3.78 -44.01 32.24
N ILE A 9 -4.82 -43.80 33.04
CA ILE A 9 -5.94 -42.89 32.73
C ILE A 9 -5.43 -41.45 32.62
N THR A 10 -4.62 -40.99 33.58
CA THR A 10 -4.05 -39.64 33.58
C THR A 10 -3.14 -39.40 32.39
N LYS A 11 -2.34 -40.41 31.99
CA LYS A 11 -1.47 -40.35 30.82
C LYS A 11 -2.27 -40.23 29.51
N ASN A 12 -3.35 -40.99 29.37
CA ASN A 12 -4.22 -40.95 28.20
C ASN A 12 -5.00 -39.63 28.09
N ILE A 13 -5.51 -39.13 29.20
CA ILE A 13 -6.17 -37.82 29.26
C ILE A 13 -5.18 -36.70 28.88
N LYS A 14 -3.98 -36.69 29.44
CA LYS A 14 -2.94 -35.71 29.06
C LYS A 14 -2.57 -35.80 27.56
N ALA A 15 -2.42 -37.01 27.03
CA ALA A 15 -2.12 -37.22 25.62
C ALA A 15 -3.25 -36.72 24.71
N PHE A 16 -4.52 -36.96 25.11
CA PHE A 16 -5.69 -36.47 24.38
C PHE A 16 -5.80 -34.94 24.37
N TYR A 17 -5.60 -34.30 25.51
CA TYR A 17 -5.57 -32.82 25.58
C TYR A 17 -4.40 -32.23 24.84
N LYS A 18 -3.21 -32.83 24.92
CA LYS A 18 -2.03 -32.38 24.17
C LYS A 18 -2.26 -32.45 22.66
N ARG A 19 -2.91 -33.51 22.18
CA ARG A 19 -3.22 -33.68 20.74
C ARG A 19 -4.29 -32.69 20.27
N ARG A 20 -5.28 -32.39 21.13
CA ARG A 20 -6.36 -31.45 20.82
C ARG A 20 -5.91 -29.99 20.86
N LEU A 21 -4.94 -29.65 21.72
CA LEU A 21 -4.35 -28.31 21.82
C LEU A 21 -3.33 -28.03 20.70
N PHE A 22 -2.76 -29.04 20.09
CA PHE A 22 -1.75 -28.87 19.05
C PHE A 22 -2.31 -28.14 17.83
N SER A 23 -3.50 -28.47 17.37
CA SER A 23 -4.13 -27.85 16.21
C SER A 23 -4.38 -26.33 16.39
N PRO A 24 -5.01 -25.84 17.47
CA PRO A 24 -5.20 -24.41 17.65
C PRO A 24 -3.88 -23.65 17.83
N ILE A 25 -2.87 -24.25 18.46
CA ILE A 25 -1.55 -23.61 18.61
C ILE A 25 -0.88 -23.42 17.24
N VAL A 26 -0.89 -24.45 16.39
CA VAL A 26 -0.37 -24.35 15.03
C VAL A 26 -1.11 -23.28 14.24
N TYR A 27 -2.44 -23.18 14.41
CA TYR A 27 -3.26 -22.17 13.72
C TYR A 27 -2.92 -20.75 14.18
N ILE A 28 -2.73 -20.53 15.48
CA ILE A 28 -2.31 -19.25 16.03
C ILE A 28 -0.92 -18.85 15.51
N ILE A 29 0.03 -19.77 15.47
CA ILE A 29 1.36 -19.52 14.93
C ILE A 29 1.26 -19.12 13.45
N LEU A 30 0.47 -19.84 12.65
CA LEU A 30 0.28 -19.57 11.23
C LEU A 30 -0.37 -18.19 11.01
N LEU A 31 -1.40 -17.83 11.79
CA LEU A 31 -2.00 -16.50 11.74
C LEU A 31 -1.01 -15.41 12.13
N THR A 32 -0.17 -15.65 13.13
CA THR A 32 0.86 -14.70 13.54
C THR A 32 1.89 -14.49 12.43
N VAL A 33 2.34 -15.57 11.79
CA VAL A 33 3.26 -15.50 10.66
C VAL A 33 2.64 -14.73 9.49
N LEU A 34 1.38 -15.02 9.16
CA LEU A 34 0.64 -14.29 8.12
C LEU A 34 0.50 -12.80 8.46
N TRP A 35 0.19 -12.46 9.71
CA TRP A 35 0.09 -11.07 10.16
C TRP A 35 1.37 -10.27 9.89
N PHE A 36 2.52 -10.84 10.22
CA PHE A 36 3.82 -10.19 9.99
C PHE A 36 4.26 -10.24 8.52
N ALA A 37 4.01 -11.33 7.81
CA ALA A 37 4.43 -11.50 6.41
C ALA A 37 3.69 -10.54 5.46
N PHE A 38 2.42 -10.27 5.72
CA PHE A 38 1.58 -9.40 4.88
C PHE A 38 1.43 -7.97 5.42
N SER A 39 2.16 -7.59 6.46
CA SER A 39 2.05 -6.25 7.09
C SER A 39 0.59 -5.82 7.30
N LEU A 40 -0.26 -6.74 7.73
CA LEU A 40 -1.70 -6.50 7.90
C LEU A 40 -1.98 -5.33 8.85
N GLY A 41 -1.08 -5.08 9.79
CA GLY A 41 -1.15 -3.92 10.66
C GLY A 41 -1.16 -2.59 9.89
N ASP A 42 -0.29 -2.45 8.90
CA ASP A 42 -0.17 -1.22 8.10
C ASP A 42 -1.36 -1.04 7.14
N ILE A 43 -1.96 -2.14 6.67
CA ILE A 43 -3.17 -2.11 5.84
C ILE A 43 -4.38 -1.66 6.65
N LEU A 44 -4.56 -2.22 7.85
CA LEU A 44 -5.69 -1.92 8.72
C LEU A 44 -5.57 -0.56 9.41
N SER A 45 -4.35 -0.08 9.63
CA SER A 45 -4.05 1.18 10.33
C SER A 45 -3.00 1.98 9.57
N PRO A 46 -3.36 2.57 8.40
CA PRO A 46 -2.42 3.34 7.59
C PRO A 46 -1.82 4.50 8.37
N ILE A 47 -0.52 4.70 8.22
CA ILE A 47 0.21 5.78 8.90
C ILE A 47 -0.25 7.12 8.32
N HIS A 48 -0.63 8.05 9.17
CA HIS A 48 -0.95 9.41 8.74
C HIS A 48 0.33 10.19 8.48
N ILE A 49 0.45 10.74 7.26
CA ILE A 49 1.56 11.62 6.88
C ILE A 49 1.03 13.01 6.49
N ASP A 50 1.71 14.03 7.00
CA ASP A 50 1.40 15.43 6.73
C ASP A 50 2.03 15.90 5.40
N ASP A 51 1.59 17.05 4.89
CA ASP A 51 2.10 17.66 3.66
C ASP A 51 3.61 17.97 3.69
N SER A 52 4.21 18.11 4.88
CA SER A 52 5.63 18.40 5.09
C SER A 52 6.55 17.18 4.92
N VAL A 53 6.00 15.97 4.75
CA VAL A 53 6.79 14.74 4.61
C VAL A 53 6.74 14.27 3.17
N SER A 54 7.87 14.17 2.50
CA SER A 54 7.94 13.62 1.14
C SER A 54 7.63 12.12 1.11
N PHE A 55 7.14 11.62 -0.03
CA PHE A 55 6.88 10.19 -0.18
C PHE A 55 8.16 9.35 -0.08
N GLU A 56 9.31 9.90 -0.47
CA GLU A 56 10.60 9.23 -0.30
C GLU A 56 11.00 9.08 1.15
N ALA A 57 10.80 10.13 1.96
CA ALA A 57 11.06 10.07 3.39
C ALA A 57 10.14 9.09 4.10
N ALA A 58 8.88 9.00 3.67
CA ALA A 58 7.91 8.04 4.20
C ALA A 58 8.20 6.60 3.78
N TYR A 59 8.80 6.41 2.59
CA TYR A 59 9.16 5.08 2.05
C TYR A 59 10.34 4.43 2.76
N LYS A 60 11.15 5.16 3.46
CA LYS A 60 12.53 4.95 3.97
C LYS A 60 12.99 3.51 4.20
N ASP A 61 12.11 2.52 4.42
CA ASP A 61 12.53 1.14 4.75
C ASP A 61 11.62 0.02 4.20
N SER A 62 10.42 0.30 3.72
CA SER A 62 9.50 -0.70 3.16
C SER A 62 8.30 -0.07 2.48
N ASP A 63 7.64 -0.84 1.62
CA ASP A 63 6.32 -0.49 1.09
C ASP A 63 5.36 -0.21 2.26
N ARG A 64 4.83 1.01 2.36
CA ARG A 64 3.96 1.43 3.45
C ARG A 64 2.62 1.89 2.93
N TYR A 65 1.59 1.57 3.68
CA TYR A 65 0.26 2.12 3.49
C TYR A 65 0.13 3.40 4.30
N VAL A 66 -0.21 4.48 3.62
CA VAL A 66 -0.27 5.80 4.23
C VAL A 66 -1.60 6.47 3.93
N LYS A 67 -2.09 7.21 4.92
CA LYS A 67 -3.22 8.12 4.77
C LYS A 67 -2.70 9.54 4.73
N THR A 68 -3.03 10.27 3.68
CA THR A 68 -2.59 11.67 3.53
C THR A 68 -3.68 12.53 2.95
N THR A 69 -3.63 13.83 3.26
CA THR A 69 -4.50 14.83 2.64
C THR A 69 -3.68 15.61 1.64
N LEU A 70 -4.05 15.48 0.38
CA LEU A 70 -3.41 16.14 -0.75
C LEU A 70 -4.16 17.42 -1.11
N LYS A 71 -3.43 18.44 -1.52
CA LYS A 71 -3.98 19.74 -1.92
C LYS A 71 -3.50 20.08 -3.32
N LYS A 72 -4.38 20.70 -4.11
CA LYS A 72 -4.08 21.17 -5.45
C LYS A 72 -3.47 20.07 -6.34
N LEU A 73 -4.23 18.99 -6.53
CA LEU A 73 -3.84 17.94 -7.48
C LEU A 73 -4.20 18.38 -8.89
N TYR A 74 -3.30 18.15 -9.82
CA TYR A 74 -3.51 18.43 -11.25
C TYR A 74 -3.35 17.13 -12.03
N PHE A 75 -4.28 16.91 -12.96
CA PHE A 75 -4.22 15.75 -13.83
C PHE A 75 -3.06 15.86 -14.82
N THR A 76 -2.26 14.80 -14.94
CA THR A 76 -1.12 14.78 -15.86
C THR A 76 -1.49 14.48 -17.31
N GLY A 77 -2.75 14.10 -17.60
CA GLY A 77 -3.17 13.59 -18.90
C GLY A 77 -2.86 12.11 -19.13
N TYR A 78 -2.23 11.44 -18.16
CA TYR A 78 -1.82 10.04 -18.29
C TYR A 78 -2.66 9.12 -17.42
N THR A 79 -2.93 7.93 -17.94
CA THR A 79 -3.69 6.87 -17.26
C THR A 79 -2.85 5.60 -17.13
N MET A 80 -3.03 4.89 -16.05
CA MET A 80 -2.54 3.52 -15.90
C MET A 80 -3.59 2.56 -16.45
N LYS A 81 -3.21 1.73 -17.41
CA LYS A 81 -4.09 0.71 -18.01
C LYS A 81 -3.55 -0.68 -17.75
N ASP A 82 -4.48 -1.62 -17.58
CA ASP A 82 -4.22 -3.05 -17.57
C ASP A 82 -5.13 -3.69 -18.64
N GLY A 83 -4.53 -4.05 -19.78
CA GLY A 83 -5.29 -4.39 -20.98
C GLY A 83 -6.11 -3.18 -21.49
N ASN A 84 -7.42 -3.35 -21.55
CA ASN A 84 -8.37 -2.30 -21.97
C ASN A 84 -8.92 -1.48 -20.77
N ASP A 85 -8.72 -1.93 -19.54
CA ASP A 85 -9.28 -1.31 -18.36
C ASP A 85 -8.38 -0.21 -17.81
N ILE A 86 -8.96 0.92 -17.46
CA ILE A 86 -8.27 2.01 -16.77
C ILE A 86 -8.21 1.63 -15.29
N LYS A 87 -6.99 1.45 -14.76
CA LYS A 87 -6.74 1.15 -13.35
C LYS A 87 -6.57 2.40 -12.50
N GLY A 88 -6.20 3.52 -13.13
CA GLY A 88 -6.04 4.77 -12.41
C GLY A 88 -5.57 5.92 -13.29
N TYR A 89 -5.63 7.11 -12.71
CA TYR A 89 -5.26 8.39 -13.30
C TYR A 89 -4.07 8.99 -12.55
N TYR A 90 -3.04 9.41 -13.29
CA TYR A 90 -1.88 10.06 -12.68
C TYR A 90 -2.13 11.54 -12.45
N TYR A 91 -2.00 11.94 -11.20
CA TYR A 91 -2.03 13.33 -10.75
C TYR A 91 -0.68 13.74 -10.19
N TYR A 92 -0.41 15.03 -10.18
CA TYR A 92 0.73 15.59 -9.48
C TYR A 92 0.27 16.67 -8.50
N CYS A 93 1.02 16.84 -7.43
CA CYS A 93 0.87 17.93 -6.49
C CYS A 93 2.24 18.37 -5.97
N MET A 94 2.34 19.60 -5.52
CA MET A 94 3.55 20.10 -4.85
C MET A 94 3.49 19.75 -3.38
N ARG A 95 4.57 19.16 -2.89
CA ARG A 95 4.70 18.70 -1.52
C ARG A 95 6.14 18.87 -1.08
N ASP A 96 6.39 19.62 0.01
CA ASP A 96 7.74 19.88 0.50
C ASP A 96 8.71 20.32 -0.61
N GLU A 97 8.30 21.31 -1.42
CA GLU A 97 9.04 21.84 -2.58
C GLU A 97 9.29 20.83 -3.72
N HIS A 98 8.86 19.58 -3.58
CA HIS A 98 8.96 18.55 -4.60
C HIS A 98 7.64 18.26 -5.28
N CYS A 99 7.72 17.90 -6.56
CA CYS A 99 6.58 17.42 -7.32
C CYS A 99 6.34 15.94 -6.97
N SER A 100 5.22 15.66 -6.30
CA SER A 100 4.83 14.32 -5.90
C SER A 100 3.77 13.78 -6.85
N ILE A 101 3.97 12.57 -7.34
CA ILE A 101 3.02 11.86 -8.22
C ILE A 101 2.10 10.96 -7.39
N VAL A 102 0.83 10.97 -7.78
CA VAL A 102 -0.22 10.17 -7.15
C VAL A 102 -1.01 9.45 -8.24
N LEU A 103 -1.22 8.16 -8.08
CA LEU A 103 -2.12 7.37 -8.90
C LEU A 103 -3.44 7.22 -8.14
N LEU A 104 -4.51 7.80 -8.66
CA LEU A 104 -5.85 7.73 -8.09
C LEU A 104 -6.71 6.71 -8.83
N ALA A 105 -7.56 6.00 -8.09
CA ALA A 105 -8.50 5.05 -8.67
C ALA A 105 -9.62 5.76 -9.45
N PRO A 106 -10.20 5.13 -10.48
CA PRO A 106 -11.34 5.68 -11.21
C PRO A 106 -12.55 5.98 -10.33
N SER A 107 -12.73 5.24 -9.24
CA SER A 107 -13.79 5.46 -8.26
C SER A 107 -13.59 6.72 -7.41
N THR A 108 -12.35 7.17 -7.27
CA THR A 108 -12.00 8.35 -6.45
C THR A 108 -12.00 9.63 -7.27
N CYS A 109 -11.62 9.56 -8.54
CA CYS A 109 -11.59 10.69 -9.46
C CYS A 109 -12.35 10.33 -10.74
N GLU A 110 -13.65 10.58 -10.76
CA GLU A 110 -14.49 10.36 -11.92
C GLU A 110 -13.89 11.03 -13.17
N GLU A 111 -13.62 10.21 -14.21
CA GLU A 111 -13.19 10.62 -15.55
C GLU A 111 -12.00 11.59 -15.66
N GLY A 112 -11.06 11.52 -14.70
CA GLY A 112 -9.82 12.32 -14.82
C GLY A 112 -10.07 13.82 -14.75
N LEU A 113 -10.74 14.28 -13.70
CA LEU A 113 -10.96 15.71 -13.44
C LEU A 113 -9.65 16.49 -13.59
N PRO A 114 -9.66 17.66 -14.25
CA PRO A 114 -8.44 18.42 -14.53
C PRO A 114 -7.71 18.90 -13.27
N SER A 115 -8.45 19.16 -12.19
CA SER A 115 -7.88 19.52 -10.90
C SER A 115 -8.78 19.13 -9.74
N ILE A 116 -8.17 18.83 -8.58
CA ILE A 116 -8.85 18.53 -7.32
C ILE A 116 -8.23 19.40 -6.24
N ASP A 117 -9.03 20.24 -5.59
CA ASP A 117 -8.52 21.21 -4.61
C ASP A 117 -7.99 20.54 -3.33
N LYS A 118 -8.74 19.55 -2.84
CA LYS A 118 -8.38 18.80 -1.63
C LYS A 118 -8.94 17.39 -1.67
N LEU A 119 -8.10 16.41 -1.40
CA LEU A 119 -8.48 15.01 -1.36
C LEU A 119 -7.74 14.30 -0.22
N THR A 120 -8.47 13.57 0.61
CA THR A 120 -7.87 12.65 1.56
C THR A 120 -7.87 11.26 0.95
N VAL A 121 -6.71 10.67 0.81
CA VAL A 121 -6.50 9.39 0.13
C VAL A 121 -5.68 8.46 1.00
N VAL A 122 -5.97 7.16 0.88
CA VAL A 122 -5.14 6.09 1.44
C VAL A 122 -4.55 5.32 0.29
N GLY A 123 -3.25 5.09 0.32
CA GLY A 123 -2.57 4.36 -0.74
C GLY A 123 -1.26 3.76 -0.26
N LYS A 124 -0.68 2.93 -1.11
CA LYS A 124 0.63 2.36 -0.91
C LYS A 124 1.70 3.27 -1.52
N ILE A 125 2.74 3.60 -0.77
CA ILE A 125 3.90 4.27 -1.37
C ILE A 125 4.73 3.22 -2.11
N VAL A 126 4.93 3.46 -3.40
CA VAL A 126 5.65 2.54 -4.30
C VAL A 126 6.87 3.25 -4.88
N LYS A 127 8.00 2.57 -4.90
CA LYS A 127 9.19 3.05 -5.58
C LYS A 127 9.02 2.91 -7.09
N GLY A 128 9.15 4.03 -7.80
CA GLY A 128 9.03 4.07 -9.25
C GLY A 128 10.11 3.22 -9.94
N LYS A 129 9.68 2.29 -10.79
CA LYS A 129 10.56 1.43 -11.60
C LYS A 129 10.01 1.34 -13.02
N GLY A 130 10.89 1.12 -14.00
CA GLY A 130 10.52 0.79 -15.37
C GLY A 130 9.44 1.70 -15.98
N THR A 131 8.18 1.30 -15.90
CA THR A 131 7.04 2.04 -16.47
C THR A 131 6.88 3.44 -15.88
N TYR A 132 7.12 3.60 -14.58
CA TYR A 132 7.07 4.92 -13.94
C TYR A 132 8.16 5.86 -14.47
N THR A 133 9.38 5.37 -14.65
CA THR A 133 10.48 6.16 -15.24
C THR A 133 10.15 6.58 -16.67
N GLN A 134 9.55 5.68 -17.47
CA GLN A 134 9.09 6.03 -18.81
C GLN A 134 7.97 7.09 -18.79
N PHE A 135 7.05 6.99 -17.85
CA PHE A 135 5.99 7.98 -17.64
C PHE A 135 6.59 9.35 -17.28
N VAL A 136 7.50 9.41 -16.29
CA VAL A 136 8.17 10.67 -15.89
C VAL A 136 8.93 11.30 -17.07
N ASN A 137 9.62 10.48 -17.88
CA ASN A 137 10.32 10.96 -19.08
C ASN A 137 9.36 11.49 -20.16
N LYS A 138 8.19 10.91 -20.32
CA LYS A 138 7.16 11.43 -21.23
C LYS A 138 6.58 12.74 -20.70
N LEU A 139 6.22 12.78 -19.43
CA LEU A 139 5.70 13.96 -18.78
C LEU A 139 6.68 15.15 -18.89
N SER A 140 7.99 14.93 -18.73
CA SER A 140 9.00 15.97 -18.90
C SER A 140 9.04 16.54 -20.31
N LYS A 141 8.90 15.67 -21.32
CA LYS A 141 8.87 16.10 -22.72
C LYS A 141 7.64 16.94 -23.03
N ASP A 142 6.46 16.51 -22.55
CA ASP A 142 5.20 17.20 -22.81
C ASP A 142 5.12 18.55 -22.12
N LEU A 143 5.73 18.68 -20.95
CA LEU A 143 5.82 19.94 -20.22
C LEU A 143 6.96 20.83 -20.72
N SER A 144 7.74 20.39 -21.72
CA SER A 144 8.96 21.07 -22.20
C SER A 144 9.94 21.42 -21.08
N TRP A 145 9.96 20.62 -20.03
CA TRP A 145 10.89 20.78 -18.92
C TRP A 145 12.21 20.06 -19.23
N ASP A 146 13.32 20.66 -18.82
CA ASP A 146 14.59 19.97 -18.93
C ASP A 146 14.54 18.67 -18.12
N SER A 147 14.87 17.56 -18.77
CA SER A 147 14.79 16.22 -18.19
C SER A 147 15.60 16.08 -16.89
N LYS A 148 16.65 16.88 -16.72
CA LYS A 148 17.43 16.94 -15.48
C LYS A 148 16.68 17.70 -14.38
N GLY A 149 16.11 18.86 -14.67
CA GLY A 149 15.37 19.65 -13.69
C GLY A 149 14.13 18.92 -13.17
N LEU A 150 13.46 18.12 -14.02
CA LEU A 150 12.30 17.35 -13.60
C LEU A 150 12.69 16.13 -12.76
N SER A 151 13.76 15.42 -13.12
CA SER A 151 14.21 14.26 -12.33
C SER A 151 14.70 14.65 -10.95
N ASP A 152 15.19 15.87 -10.77
CA ASP A 152 15.60 16.39 -9.47
C ASP A 152 14.43 16.92 -8.64
N THR A 153 13.31 17.24 -9.30
CA THR A 153 12.11 17.80 -8.67
C THR A 153 11.04 16.75 -8.40
N ILE A 154 10.93 15.71 -9.24
CA ILE A 154 9.95 14.63 -9.03
C ILE A 154 10.52 13.57 -8.09
N THR A 155 9.74 13.22 -7.07
CA THR A 155 10.10 12.14 -6.14
C THR A 155 10.20 10.79 -6.86
N GLY A 156 11.20 9.99 -6.52
CA GLY A 156 11.39 8.63 -7.05
C GLY A 156 10.33 7.63 -6.56
N CYS A 157 9.44 8.07 -5.66
CA CYS A 157 8.31 7.30 -5.12
C CYS A 157 6.99 7.98 -5.47
N TYR A 158 5.94 7.19 -5.65
CA TYR A 158 4.58 7.69 -5.88
C TYR A 158 3.57 6.97 -5.00
N LEU A 159 2.43 7.61 -4.77
CA LEU A 159 1.32 7.02 -4.02
C LEU A 159 0.40 6.24 -4.97
N ASN A 160 0.12 4.98 -4.65
CA ASN A 160 -0.72 4.08 -5.43
C ASN A 160 -1.98 3.72 -4.64
N GLU A 161 -3.09 4.42 -4.92
CA GLU A 161 -4.39 4.15 -4.30
C GLU A 161 -5.05 2.88 -4.84
N PRO A 162 -5.10 2.61 -6.18
CA PRO A 162 -5.69 1.39 -6.72
C PRO A 162 -5.18 0.10 -6.08
N GLU A 163 -3.89 0.03 -5.75
CA GLU A 163 -3.31 -1.14 -5.09
C GLU A 163 -3.87 -1.35 -3.68
N TYR A 164 -4.09 -0.26 -2.94
CA TYR A 164 -4.73 -0.32 -1.62
C TYR A 164 -6.20 -0.75 -1.71
N LEU A 165 -6.97 -0.15 -2.61
CA LEU A 165 -8.39 -0.48 -2.79
C LEU A 165 -8.59 -1.93 -3.23
N SER A 166 -7.71 -2.46 -4.09
CA SER A 166 -7.78 -3.85 -4.53
C SER A 166 -7.63 -4.85 -3.37
N LEU A 167 -6.87 -4.50 -2.33
CA LEU A 167 -6.71 -5.33 -1.14
C LEU A 167 -7.93 -5.32 -0.23
N ILE A 168 -8.65 -4.20 -0.15
CA ILE A 168 -9.85 -4.07 0.68
C ILE A 168 -11.04 -4.77 0.03
N HIS A 169 -11.19 -4.66 -1.30
CA HIS A 169 -12.29 -5.30 -2.03
C HIS A 169 -12.17 -6.83 -2.15
N ILE A 170 -11.02 -7.43 -1.84
CA ILE A 170 -10.88 -8.89 -1.73
C ILE A 170 -11.57 -9.45 -0.47
N SER A 171 -11.97 -8.57 0.47
CA SER A 171 -12.59 -8.95 1.74
C SER A 171 -14.13 -8.92 1.74
N GLU A 172 -14.77 -8.58 0.63
CA GLU A 172 -16.22 -8.72 0.41
C GLU A 172 -16.52 -9.93 -0.49
#